data_326550882f1c814ae15c2294c83b9554
#
_entry.id   326550882f1c814ae15c2294c83b9554
#
_cell.length_a   1.000
_cell.length_b   1.000
_cell.length_c   1.000
_cell.angle_alpha   90.00
_cell.angle_beta   90.00
_cell.angle_gamma   90.00
#
_symmetry.space_group_name_H-M   'P 1'
#
loop_
_entity.id
_entity.type
_entity.pdbx_description
1 polymer ?
#
loop_
_entity_poly.entity_id
_entity_poly.type
_entity_poly.pdbx_seq_one_letter_code
_entity_poly.pdbx_strand_id
1 'polypeptide(L)'
;MTISTLEFYKVYIATAAQTVFPYPFKILAAADLRVYDNGILLALGVDYTVSGAGTAGGGNVTFVVGRTAGHTILLRRETPRTQATDLNAAQTYTEELLEAMADKLTLILQEFPGLTIPLSPAGYYLRTKADGSGIEAVASLALGTAMPFDTGTGPPASGTWAAGFVRFNSAPVAGENVGWICVAGGTPGTWYAFGFISANPV
;
A
#
# COMPACT_ATOMS: atom_id res chain seq x y z
N MET A 1 1.04 29.56 -14.80
CA MET A 1 1.85 29.43 -13.55
C MET A 1 2.21 27.97 -13.35
N THR A 2 3.50 27.62 -13.35
CA THR A 2 4.00 26.23 -13.36
C THR A 2 3.92 25.57 -11.97
N ILE A 3 3.61 24.27 -11.94
CA ILE A 3 3.68 23.43 -10.73
C ILE A 3 5.13 23.02 -10.56
N SER A 4 5.75 23.42 -9.45
CA SER A 4 7.19 23.23 -9.19
C SER A 4 7.51 22.21 -8.09
N THR A 5 6.50 21.65 -7.39
CA THR A 5 6.68 20.69 -6.31
C THR A 5 6.00 19.37 -6.63
N LEU A 6 6.62 18.26 -6.22
CA LEU A 6 6.02 16.92 -6.30
C LEU A 6 5.20 16.59 -5.04
N GLU A 7 5.27 17.44 -4.01
CA GLU A 7 4.55 17.21 -2.76
C GLU A 7 3.04 17.35 -2.98
N PHE A 8 2.28 16.44 -2.39
CA PHE A 8 0.82 16.45 -2.38
C PHE A 8 0.23 16.16 -0.99
N TYR A 9 1.09 15.94 -0.01
CA TYR A 9 0.71 15.79 1.39
C TYR A 9 1.77 16.35 2.33
N LYS A 10 1.35 16.67 3.56
CA LYS A 10 2.24 17.06 4.66
C LYS A 10 1.74 16.46 5.97
N VAL A 11 2.67 15.98 6.79
CA VAL A 11 2.37 15.43 8.12
C VAL A 11 3.01 16.31 9.17
N TYR A 12 2.27 16.58 10.23
CA TYR A 12 2.72 17.32 11.41
C TYR A 12 2.40 16.55 12.69
N ILE A 13 3.22 16.71 13.69
CA ILE A 13 2.87 16.39 15.07
C ILE A 13 2.48 17.71 15.75
N ALA A 14 1.24 17.81 16.18
CA ALA A 14 0.71 19.02 16.78
C ALA A 14 1.40 19.34 18.12
N THR A 15 1.66 20.61 18.36
CA THR A 15 1.98 21.13 19.69
C THR A 15 0.70 21.52 20.43
N ALA A 16 0.79 21.77 21.75
CA ALA A 16 -0.37 22.14 22.54
C ALA A 16 -1.05 23.41 21.99
N ALA A 17 -2.35 23.31 21.77
CA ALA A 17 -3.21 24.40 21.27
C ALA A 17 -2.79 24.96 19.90
N GLN A 18 -2.02 24.23 19.10
CA GLN A 18 -1.64 24.67 17.75
C GLN A 18 -2.87 24.70 16.83
N THR A 19 -3.05 25.83 16.15
CA THR A 19 -4.19 26.04 15.23
C THR A 19 -3.77 26.16 13.78
N VAL A 20 -2.52 26.53 13.45
CA VAL A 20 -2.08 26.79 12.09
C VAL A 20 -1.07 25.76 11.62
N PHE A 21 -1.35 25.18 10.44
CA PHE A 21 -0.51 24.17 9.81
C PHE A 21 -0.32 24.55 8.32
N PRO A 22 0.90 24.93 7.87
CA PRO A 22 1.15 25.27 6.49
C PRO A 22 1.17 24.03 5.60
N TYR A 23 0.76 24.21 4.33
CA TYR A 23 0.96 23.19 3.29
C TYR A 23 1.76 23.82 2.13
N PRO A 24 2.85 23.17 1.64
CA PRO A 24 3.79 23.77 0.70
C PRO A 24 3.52 23.39 -0.76
N PHE A 25 2.29 23.05 -1.12
CA PHE A 25 1.92 22.57 -2.45
C PHE A 25 0.65 23.24 -2.97
N LYS A 26 0.52 23.37 -4.30
CA LYS A 26 -0.66 23.95 -4.93
C LYS A 26 -1.90 23.06 -4.73
N ILE A 27 -3.02 23.68 -4.38
CA ILE A 27 -4.38 23.15 -4.49
C ILE A 27 -5.21 24.07 -5.38
N LEU A 28 -6.20 23.57 -6.10
CA LEU A 28 -7.05 24.40 -6.96
C LEU A 28 -8.17 25.06 -6.17
N ALA A 29 -8.78 24.36 -5.24
CA ALA A 29 -9.81 24.84 -4.35
C ALA A 29 -9.56 24.38 -2.90
N ALA A 30 -10.11 25.09 -1.93
CA ALA A 30 -10.01 24.70 -0.51
C ALA A 30 -10.56 23.29 -0.25
N ALA A 31 -11.59 22.88 -0.98
CA ALA A 31 -12.19 21.56 -0.90
C ALA A 31 -11.30 20.42 -1.39
N ASP A 32 -10.22 20.74 -2.15
CA ASP A 32 -9.26 19.75 -2.63
C ASP A 32 -8.23 19.35 -1.55
N LEU A 33 -8.25 20.00 -0.38
CA LEU A 33 -7.38 19.67 0.73
C LEU A 33 -8.15 18.88 1.79
N ARG A 34 -7.79 17.62 1.98
CA ARG A 34 -8.29 16.76 3.05
C ARG A 34 -7.40 16.86 4.27
N VAL A 35 -8.02 17.07 5.43
CA VAL A 35 -7.32 17.21 6.71
C VAL A 35 -7.77 16.09 7.64
N TYR A 36 -6.78 15.40 8.20
CA TYR A 36 -7.00 14.31 9.14
C TYR A 36 -6.31 14.62 10.47
N ASP A 37 -6.98 14.32 11.57
CA ASP A 37 -6.41 14.35 12.93
C ASP A 37 -6.44 12.94 13.50
N ASN A 38 -5.27 12.35 13.78
CA ASN A 38 -5.10 10.95 14.18
C ASN A 38 -5.88 9.97 13.28
N GLY A 39 -5.89 10.21 11.96
CA GLY A 39 -6.59 9.39 10.97
C GLY A 39 -8.08 9.69 10.81
N ILE A 40 -8.66 10.58 11.60
CA ILE A 40 -10.08 11.00 11.48
C ILE A 40 -10.17 12.16 10.49
N LEU A 41 -10.98 12.00 9.44
CA LEU A 41 -11.25 13.07 8.47
C LEU A 41 -12.07 14.17 9.12
N LEU A 42 -11.61 15.42 8.96
CA LEU A 42 -12.25 16.62 9.49
C LEU A 42 -13.09 17.33 8.43
N ALA A 43 -14.05 18.16 8.85
CA ALA A 43 -14.97 18.88 7.98
C ALA A 43 -14.47 20.32 7.69
N LEU A 44 -14.26 20.62 6.40
CA LEU A 44 -13.94 21.97 5.95
C LEU A 44 -15.10 22.95 6.27
N GLY A 45 -14.76 24.10 6.83
CA GLY A 45 -15.71 25.14 7.23
C GLY A 45 -16.35 24.93 8.60
N VAL A 46 -16.16 23.75 9.21
CA VAL A 46 -16.63 23.41 10.57
C VAL A 46 -15.44 23.28 11.51
N ASP A 47 -14.50 22.37 11.20
CA ASP A 47 -13.34 22.08 12.04
C ASP A 47 -12.13 22.96 11.69
N TYR A 48 -12.04 23.34 10.41
CA TYR A 48 -10.91 24.11 9.90
C TYR A 48 -11.30 24.97 8.69
N THR A 49 -10.45 25.94 8.39
CA THR A 49 -10.48 26.75 7.15
C THR A 49 -9.15 26.59 6.40
N VAL A 50 -9.18 26.88 5.10
CA VAL A 50 -8.01 26.79 4.21
C VAL A 50 -7.79 28.13 3.52
N SER A 51 -6.55 28.61 3.51
CA SER A 51 -6.11 29.78 2.75
C SER A 51 -5.06 29.39 1.71
N GLY A 52 -4.83 30.23 0.68
CA GLY A 52 -3.79 30.01 -0.32
C GLY A 52 -4.18 29.04 -1.46
N ALA A 53 -5.46 28.71 -1.62
CA ALA A 53 -5.93 27.97 -2.80
C ALA A 53 -5.60 28.76 -4.09
N GLY A 54 -5.16 28.04 -5.14
CA GLY A 54 -4.65 28.64 -6.39
C GLY A 54 -3.19 29.11 -6.34
N THR A 55 -2.59 29.21 -5.17
CA THR A 55 -1.21 29.68 -4.99
C THR A 55 -0.22 28.53 -5.17
N ALA A 56 0.84 28.71 -5.97
CA ALA A 56 1.84 27.69 -6.28
C ALA A 56 2.58 27.17 -5.02
N GLY A 57 2.88 28.07 -4.07
CA GLY A 57 3.58 27.76 -2.83
C GLY A 57 2.68 27.22 -1.72
N GLY A 58 1.40 26.98 -2.00
CA GLY A 58 0.44 26.50 -1.01
C GLY A 58 -0.10 27.59 -0.09
N GLY A 59 -0.43 27.22 1.14
CA GLY A 59 -1.06 28.12 2.11
C GLY A 59 -1.11 27.53 3.51
N ASN A 60 -2.19 27.85 4.25
CA ASN A 60 -2.37 27.39 5.62
C ASN A 60 -3.73 26.74 5.83
N VAL A 61 -3.74 25.71 6.66
CA VAL A 61 -4.92 25.19 7.35
C VAL A 61 -4.98 25.88 8.71
N THR A 62 -6.12 26.46 9.04
CA THR A 62 -6.37 27.06 10.34
C THR A 62 -7.53 26.35 11.02
N PHE A 63 -7.25 25.68 12.12
CA PHE A 63 -8.26 25.00 12.92
C PHE A 63 -9.07 25.96 13.76
N VAL A 64 -10.36 25.69 13.91
CA VAL A 64 -11.28 26.44 14.78
C VAL A 64 -10.91 26.24 16.25
N VAL A 65 -10.49 25.01 16.59
CA VAL A 65 -10.06 24.65 17.95
C VAL A 65 -8.62 24.15 17.88
N GLY A 66 -7.76 24.63 18.79
CA GLY A 66 -6.37 24.20 18.89
C GLY A 66 -6.24 22.69 19.09
N ARG A 67 -5.27 22.09 18.41
CA ARG A 67 -5.04 20.65 18.44
C ARG A 67 -4.31 20.21 19.71
N THR A 68 -4.57 18.99 20.15
CA THR A 68 -3.90 18.38 21.29
C THR A 68 -2.46 18.06 20.95
N ALA A 69 -1.54 18.30 21.88
CA ALA A 69 -0.13 17.93 21.70
C ALA A 69 0.03 16.42 21.41
N GLY A 70 0.89 16.09 20.45
CA GLY A 70 1.15 14.71 20.03
C GLY A 70 0.20 14.16 18.99
N HIS A 71 -0.90 14.86 18.65
CA HIS A 71 -1.77 14.46 17.56
C HIS A 71 -1.06 14.53 16.22
N THR A 72 -1.27 13.52 15.38
CA THR A 72 -0.77 13.49 14.01
C THR A 72 -1.76 14.17 13.09
N ILE A 73 -1.35 15.28 12.49
CA ILE A 73 -2.14 16.05 11.52
C ILE A 73 -1.63 15.74 10.12
N LEU A 74 -2.48 15.13 9.28
CA LEU A 74 -2.18 14.89 7.87
C LEU A 74 -2.98 15.86 7.00
N LEU A 75 -2.27 16.65 6.20
CA LEU A 75 -2.82 17.50 5.14
C LEU A 75 -2.54 16.81 3.81
N ARG A 76 -3.58 16.46 3.04
CA ARG A 76 -3.42 15.75 1.76
C ARG A 76 -4.28 16.38 0.69
N ARG A 77 -3.67 16.68 -0.46
CA ARG A 77 -4.41 17.09 -1.65
C ARG A 77 -5.17 15.90 -2.22
N GLU A 78 -6.39 16.16 -2.66
CA GLU A 78 -7.27 15.20 -3.32
C GLU A 78 -8.03 15.93 -4.43
N THR A 79 -7.37 16.08 -5.58
CA THR A 79 -7.90 16.80 -6.74
C THR A 79 -9.04 16.01 -7.38
N PRO A 80 -10.22 16.61 -7.62
CA PRO A 80 -11.33 15.94 -8.27
C PRO A 80 -10.95 15.41 -9.66
N ARG A 81 -11.15 14.11 -9.89
CA ARG A 81 -10.82 13.40 -11.14
C ARG A 81 -11.90 13.52 -12.20
N THR A 82 -12.66 14.61 -12.18
CA THR A 82 -13.74 14.89 -13.12
C THR A 82 -13.32 15.96 -14.12
N GLN A 83 -13.75 15.82 -15.37
CA GLN A 83 -13.62 16.87 -16.39
C GLN A 83 -14.81 17.82 -16.25
N ALA A 84 -14.54 19.05 -15.80
CA ALA A 84 -15.56 20.09 -15.66
C ALA A 84 -15.56 21.10 -16.84
N THR A 85 -14.47 21.10 -17.63
CA THR A 85 -14.32 22.01 -18.76
C THR A 85 -14.95 21.38 -20.01
N ASP A 86 -15.97 22.04 -20.57
CA ASP A 86 -16.55 21.67 -21.85
C ASP A 86 -15.80 22.43 -22.97
N LEU A 87 -15.10 21.70 -23.81
CA LEU A 87 -14.39 22.24 -24.96
C LEU A 87 -15.27 22.11 -26.20
N ASN A 88 -15.99 23.18 -26.53
CA ASN A 88 -16.78 23.21 -27.76
C ASN A 88 -16.14 24.11 -28.85
N ALA A 89 -16.45 23.86 -30.12
CA ALA A 89 -15.85 24.51 -31.26
C ALA A 89 -16.16 26.04 -31.35
N ALA A 90 -17.07 26.54 -30.52
CA ALA A 90 -17.48 27.95 -30.51
C ALA A 90 -16.71 28.80 -29.47
N GLN A 91 -15.83 28.18 -28.65
CA GLN A 91 -15.06 28.90 -27.64
C GLN A 91 -13.66 29.27 -28.13
N THR A 92 -13.21 30.44 -27.77
CA THR A 92 -11.80 30.84 -27.90
C THR A 92 -11.02 30.18 -26.77
N TYR A 93 -10.05 29.34 -27.11
CA TYR A 93 -9.16 28.69 -26.12
C TYR A 93 -8.08 29.70 -25.74
N THR A 94 -8.07 30.14 -24.49
CA THR A 94 -7.00 30.99 -23.97
C THR A 94 -5.85 30.17 -23.41
N GLU A 95 -4.66 30.77 -23.34
CA GLU A 95 -3.47 30.14 -22.75
C GLU A 95 -3.76 29.74 -21.29
N GLU A 96 -4.49 30.55 -20.53
CA GLU A 96 -4.85 30.31 -19.14
C GLU A 96 -5.74 29.08 -18.99
N LEU A 97 -6.66 28.82 -19.93
CA LEU A 97 -7.53 27.65 -19.91
C LEU A 97 -6.71 26.38 -20.14
N LEU A 98 -5.82 26.41 -21.13
CA LEU A 98 -4.94 25.27 -21.42
C LEU A 98 -3.97 25.00 -20.27
N GLU A 99 -3.40 26.04 -19.68
CA GLU A 99 -2.52 25.95 -18.53
C GLU A 99 -3.26 25.38 -17.30
N ALA A 100 -4.49 25.84 -17.03
CA ALA A 100 -5.31 25.33 -15.92
C ALA A 100 -5.65 23.84 -16.10
N MET A 101 -5.91 23.39 -17.33
CA MET A 101 -6.14 21.97 -17.63
C MET A 101 -4.88 21.14 -17.44
N ALA A 102 -3.73 21.61 -17.92
CA ALA A 102 -2.45 20.95 -17.76
C ALA A 102 -2.04 20.88 -16.29
N ASP A 103 -2.23 21.94 -15.54
CA ASP A 103 -2.01 22.00 -14.09
C ASP A 103 -2.87 20.95 -13.37
N LYS A 104 -4.18 20.89 -13.67
CA LYS A 104 -5.07 19.90 -13.05
C LYS A 104 -4.64 18.48 -13.33
N LEU A 105 -4.28 18.15 -14.57
CA LEU A 105 -3.78 16.82 -14.93
C LEU A 105 -2.48 16.49 -14.19
N THR A 106 -1.56 17.45 -14.11
CA THR A 106 -0.30 17.30 -13.39
C THR A 106 -0.54 17.03 -11.89
N LEU A 107 -1.45 17.79 -11.26
CA LEU A 107 -1.81 17.60 -9.85
C LEU A 107 -2.41 16.22 -9.59
N ILE A 108 -3.33 15.76 -10.46
CA ILE A 108 -3.91 14.42 -10.38
C ILE A 108 -2.83 13.34 -10.51
N LEU A 109 -1.90 13.48 -11.47
CA LEU A 109 -0.80 12.51 -11.65
C LEU A 109 0.15 12.46 -10.45
N GLN A 110 0.40 13.59 -9.79
CA GLN A 110 1.21 13.62 -8.57
C GLN A 110 0.56 12.89 -7.39
N GLU A 111 -0.77 12.84 -7.34
CA GLU A 111 -1.53 12.15 -6.27
C GLU A 111 -1.58 10.63 -6.46
N PHE A 112 -1.22 10.15 -7.65
CA PHE A 112 -0.85 8.76 -7.83
C PHE A 112 0.67 8.65 -7.56
N PRO A 113 1.12 8.43 -6.31
CA PRO A 113 2.47 7.94 -6.10
C PRO A 113 2.53 6.69 -6.96
N GLY A 114 3.40 6.71 -7.94
CA GLY A 114 3.46 5.66 -8.95
C GLY A 114 3.23 4.32 -8.29
N LEU A 115 2.51 3.44 -8.96
CA LEU A 115 2.39 2.04 -8.53
C LEU A 115 3.82 1.50 -8.48
N THR A 116 4.57 1.92 -7.47
CA THR A 116 5.77 1.22 -7.05
C THR A 116 5.23 -0.10 -6.54
N ILE A 117 5.10 -1.03 -7.48
CA ILE A 117 5.12 -2.43 -7.10
C ILE A 117 6.41 -2.53 -6.31
N PRO A 118 6.37 -2.68 -4.98
CA PRO A 118 7.60 -2.83 -4.22
C PRO A 118 8.31 -3.99 -4.91
N LEU A 119 9.52 -3.76 -5.42
CA LEU A 119 10.36 -4.85 -5.90
C LEU A 119 10.43 -5.79 -4.72
N SER A 120 9.64 -6.86 -4.82
CA SER A 120 9.48 -7.79 -3.72
C SER A 120 10.87 -8.34 -3.44
N PRO A 121 11.45 -8.15 -2.24
CA PRO A 121 12.69 -8.82 -1.90
C PRO A 121 12.53 -10.31 -2.18
N ALA A 122 13.61 -11.00 -2.55
CA ALA A 122 13.56 -12.43 -2.78
C ALA A 122 12.85 -13.12 -1.59
N GLY A 123 11.82 -13.91 -1.86
CA GLY A 123 11.01 -14.55 -0.83
C GLY A 123 9.74 -13.82 -0.42
N TYR A 124 9.32 -12.80 -1.16
CA TYR A 124 8.02 -12.13 -0.99
C TYR A 124 7.15 -12.31 -2.24
N TYR A 125 5.85 -12.29 -2.08
CA TYR A 125 4.87 -12.19 -3.17
C TYR A 125 3.92 -11.03 -2.92
N LEU A 126 3.31 -10.54 -3.98
CA LEU A 126 2.34 -9.45 -3.90
C LEU A 126 0.93 -10.03 -3.81
N ARG A 127 0.12 -9.52 -2.88
CA ARG A 127 -1.31 -9.81 -2.82
C ARG A 127 -2.13 -8.54 -2.65
N THR A 128 -3.39 -8.60 -3.03
CA THR A 128 -4.34 -7.54 -2.69
C THR A 128 -4.61 -7.59 -1.20
N LYS A 129 -4.59 -6.45 -0.53
CA LYS A 129 -4.99 -6.35 0.87
C LYS A 129 -6.45 -6.77 1.04
N ALA A 130 -6.78 -7.37 2.17
CA ALA A 130 -8.13 -7.88 2.45
C ALA A 130 -9.21 -6.79 2.43
N ASP A 131 -8.84 -5.54 2.71
CA ASP A 131 -9.71 -4.35 2.68
C ASP A 131 -9.84 -3.72 1.29
N GLY A 132 -9.18 -4.28 0.27
CA GLY A 132 -9.18 -3.75 -1.10
C GLY A 132 -8.38 -2.44 -1.28
N SER A 133 -7.70 -1.94 -0.26
CA SER A 133 -7.02 -0.62 -0.27
C SER A 133 -5.74 -0.57 -1.10
N GLY A 134 -5.29 -1.71 -1.67
CA GLY A 134 -4.09 -1.76 -2.47
C GLY A 134 -3.40 -3.12 -2.50
N ILE A 135 -2.13 -3.10 -2.86
CA ILE A 135 -1.26 -4.28 -2.95
C ILE A 135 -0.25 -4.22 -1.81
N GLU A 136 0.01 -5.35 -1.17
CA GLU A 136 1.06 -5.50 -0.16
C GLU A 136 2.05 -6.60 -0.53
N ALA A 137 3.30 -6.44 -0.10
CA ALA A 137 4.31 -7.49 -0.18
C ALA A 137 4.21 -8.35 1.07
N VAL A 138 3.99 -9.65 0.88
CA VAL A 138 3.88 -10.62 1.98
C VAL A 138 5.07 -11.56 1.92
N ALA A 139 5.74 -11.75 3.05
CA ALA A 139 6.85 -12.68 3.14
C ALA A 139 6.41 -14.11 2.79
N SER A 140 7.19 -14.81 2.00
CA SER A 140 6.88 -16.19 1.59
C SER A 140 6.77 -17.16 2.78
N LEU A 141 7.31 -16.78 3.94
CA LEU A 141 7.10 -17.50 5.20
C LEU A 141 5.64 -17.50 5.65
N ALA A 142 4.82 -16.51 5.25
CA ALA A 142 3.38 -16.56 5.48
C ALA A 142 2.67 -17.54 4.52
N LEU A 143 3.29 -17.88 3.38
CA LEU A 143 2.88 -19.01 2.54
C LEU A 143 3.29 -20.36 3.15
N GLY A 144 4.38 -20.40 3.91
CA GLY A 144 4.85 -21.62 4.57
C GLY A 144 3.87 -22.17 5.61
N THR A 145 3.02 -21.32 6.18
CA THR A 145 1.87 -21.78 7.00
C THR A 145 0.68 -22.25 6.16
N ALA A 146 0.64 -21.93 4.86
CA ALA A 146 -0.44 -22.31 3.95
C ALA A 146 -0.06 -23.46 3.00
N MET A 147 1.21 -23.74 2.82
CA MET A 147 1.69 -24.89 2.04
C MET A 147 2.14 -26.00 2.99
N PRO A 148 1.37 -27.08 3.13
CA PRO A 148 1.70 -28.14 4.07
C PRO A 148 2.79 -29.07 3.52
N PHE A 149 3.86 -28.50 2.95
CA PHE A 149 4.99 -29.29 2.46
C PHE A 149 6.34 -28.55 2.63
N ASP A 150 7.41 -29.33 2.77
CA ASP A 150 8.81 -28.90 2.70
C ASP A 150 9.66 -29.94 1.94
N THR A 151 10.98 -29.85 2.01
CA THR A 151 11.90 -30.81 1.42
C THR A 151 12.94 -31.24 2.43
N GLY A 152 13.38 -32.51 2.33
CA GLY A 152 14.43 -33.09 3.20
C GLY A 152 14.83 -34.45 2.76
N THR A 153 15.92 -34.99 3.34
CA THR A 153 16.48 -36.32 3.01
C THR A 153 15.86 -37.46 3.80
N GLY A 154 14.88 -37.21 4.64
CA GLY A 154 14.19 -38.21 5.48
C GLY A 154 13.00 -37.59 6.19
N PRO A 155 12.20 -38.41 6.90
CA PRO A 155 11.15 -37.91 7.77
C PRO A 155 11.75 -37.05 8.87
N PRO A 156 11.07 -35.94 9.30
CA PRO A 156 11.58 -35.07 10.36
C PRO A 156 11.82 -35.85 11.67
N ALA A 157 13.02 -35.71 12.25
CA ALA A 157 13.38 -36.26 13.54
C ALA A 157 13.08 -35.30 14.71
N SER A 158 12.72 -34.05 14.42
CA SER A 158 12.42 -33.02 15.41
C SER A 158 11.43 -31.99 14.82
N GLY A 159 10.94 -31.06 15.67
CA GLY A 159 9.95 -30.07 15.28
C GLY A 159 8.51 -30.52 15.46
N THR A 160 7.57 -29.59 15.49
CA THR A 160 6.13 -29.86 15.62
C THR A 160 5.46 -29.79 14.27
N TRP A 161 4.76 -30.84 13.88
CA TRP A 161 4.16 -30.97 12.55
C TRP A 161 2.67 -31.30 12.67
N ALA A 162 1.90 -30.77 11.74
CA ALA A 162 0.48 -31.05 11.65
C ALA A 162 0.23 -32.29 10.79
N ALA A 163 -0.86 -33.01 11.07
CA ALA A 163 -1.30 -34.09 10.20
C ALA A 163 -1.61 -33.53 8.80
N GLY A 164 -1.24 -34.30 7.76
CA GLY A 164 -1.36 -33.86 6.38
C GLY A 164 -0.15 -33.08 5.82
N PHE A 165 0.84 -32.75 6.65
CA PHE A 165 2.08 -32.11 6.16
C PHE A 165 2.87 -33.12 5.30
N VAL A 166 3.42 -32.64 4.18
CA VAL A 166 4.17 -33.45 3.22
C VAL A 166 5.62 -32.98 3.17
N ARG A 167 6.56 -33.92 3.21
CA ARG A 167 7.97 -33.66 2.95
C ARG A 167 8.41 -34.42 1.70
N PHE A 168 8.90 -33.71 0.69
CA PHE A 168 9.48 -34.34 -0.48
C PHE A 168 10.95 -34.69 -0.28
N ASN A 169 11.37 -35.79 -0.85
CA ASN A 169 12.78 -36.19 -0.81
C ASN A 169 13.62 -35.23 -1.65
N SER A 170 14.55 -34.50 -1.00
CA SER A 170 15.41 -33.52 -1.64
C SER A 170 16.61 -34.12 -2.40
N ALA A 171 16.86 -35.42 -2.20
CA ALA A 171 17.93 -36.19 -2.86
C ALA A 171 17.38 -37.53 -3.35
N PRO A 172 16.41 -37.56 -4.27
CA PRO A 172 15.73 -38.76 -4.70
C PRO A 172 16.65 -39.65 -5.52
N VAL A 173 16.72 -40.94 -5.17
CA VAL A 173 17.45 -41.96 -5.93
C VAL A 173 16.52 -43.13 -6.29
N ALA A 174 16.90 -43.87 -7.31
CA ALA A 174 16.15 -45.05 -7.73
C ALA A 174 16.06 -46.08 -6.59
N GLY A 175 14.87 -46.64 -6.37
CA GLY A 175 14.58 -47.59 -5.29
C GLY A 175 14.16 -46.90 -3.97
N GLU A 176 14.08 -45.59 -3.89
CA GLU A 176 13.68 -44.88 -2.68
C GLU A 176 12.28 -44.22 -2.83
N ASN A 177 11.84 -43.59 -1.74
CA ASN A 177 10.55 -42.93 -1.66
C ASN A 177 10.62 -41.51 -2.28
N VAL A 178 9.50 -41.06 -2.87
CA VAL A 178 9.33 -39.67 -3.35
C VAL A 178 9.26 -38.69 -2.18
N GLY A 179 8.73 -39.13 -1.04
CA GLY A 179 8.60 -38.30 0.14
C GLY A 179 7.91 -38.99 1.31
N TRP A 180 7.52 -38.19 2.29
CA TRP A 180 6.86 -38.62 3.53
C TRP A 180 5.66 -37.71 3.82
N ILE A 181 4.60 -38.28 4.38
CA ILE A 181 3.41 -37.58 4.85
C ILE A 181 3.24 -37.76 6.35
N CYS A 182 2.98 -36.69 7.07
CA CYS A 182 2.64 -36.74 8.48
C CYS A 182 1.19 -37.21 8.63
N VAL A 183 0.99 -38.42 9.16
CA VAL A 183 -0.36 -39.00 9.34
C VAL A 183 -0.94 -38.67 10.71
N ALA A 184 -0.11 -38.38 11.71
CA ALA A 184 -0.54 -37.90 13.01
C ALA A 184 0.39 -36.77 13.46
N GLY A 185 -0.20 -35.63 13.76
CA GLY A 185 0.54 -34.46 14.23
C GLY A 185 1.22 -34.69 15.56
N GLY A 186 2.34 -34.01 15.80
CA GLY A 186 3.11 -34.14 17.04
C GLY A 186 4.53 -33.63 16.91
N THR A 187 5.38 -33.98 17.90
CA THR A 187 6.79 -33.58 17.95
C THR A 187 7.65 -34.86 18.11
N PRO A 188 8.20 -35.41 16.97
CA PRO A 188 8.15 -34.93 15.58
C PRO A 188 6.91 -35.38 14.78
N GLY A 189 5.92 -36.02 15.39
CA GLY A 189 4.77 -36.61 14.71
C GLY A 189 5.04 -38.00 14.13
N THR A 190 4.01 -38.59 13.48
CA THR A 190 4.12 -39.93 12.86
C THR A 190 4.11 -39.76 11.34
N TRP A 191 5.14 -40.26 10.68
CA TRP A 191 5.39 -40.10 9.26
C TRP A 191 5.36 -41.42 8.51
N TYR A 192 4.73 -41.43 7.33
CA TYR A 192 4.70 -42.54 6.41
C TYR A 192 5.31 -42.13 5.08
N ALA A 193 6.14 -43.01 4.52
CA ALA A 193 6.70 -42.82 3.19
C ALA A 193 5.61 -42.99 2.14
N PHE A 194 5.71 -42.19 1.05
CA PHE A 194 4.82 -42.31 -0.10
C PHE A 194 5.60 -42.23 -1.41
N GLY A 195 5.00 -42.79 -2.45
CA GLY A 195 5.60 -42.86 -3.77
C GLY A 195 6.86 -43.70 -3.78
N PHE A 196 7.16 -44.28 -4.91
CA PHE A 196 8.35 -45.12 -5.11
C PHE A 196 9.01 -44.72 -6.43
N ILE A 197 10.30 -44.48 -6.38
CA ILE A 197 11.07 -44.12 -7.57
C ILE A 197 11.52 -45.42 -8.21
N SER A 198 11.01 -45.72 -9.41
CA SER A 198 11.40 -46.94 -10.13
C SER A 198 12.91 -47.02 -10.32
N ALA A 199 13.47 -48.17 -10.09
CA ALA A 199 14.86 -48.49 -10.39
C ALA A 199 15.14 -48.66 -11.89
N ASN A 200 14.06 -48.77 -12.71
CA ASN A 200 14.18 -48.90 -14.17
C ASN A 200 13.89 -47.55 -14.84
N PRO A 201 14.87 -46.87 -15.45
CA PRO A 201 14.58 -45.68 -16.29
C PRO A 201 13.71 -46.10 -17.49
N VAL A 202 12.76 -45.22 -17.85
CA VAL A 202 11.91 -45.38 -19.03
C VAL A 202 12.71 -45.04 -20.29
#